data_9a536bb7cffb0996458537b162af8372
#
_entry.id   9a536bb7cffb0996458537b162af8372
#
_cell.length_a   1.000
_cell.length_b   1.000
_cell.length_c   1.000
_cell.angle_alpha   90.00
_cell.angle_beta   90.00
_cell.angle_gamma   90.00
#
_symmetry.space_group_name_H-M   'P 1'
#
loop_
_entity.id
_entity.type
_entity.pdbx_description
1 polymer ?
#
loop_
_entity_poly.entity_id
_entity_poly.type
_entity_poly.pdbx_seq_one_letter_code
_entity_poly.pdbx_strand_id
1 'polypeptide(L)'
;GKLYFHCAKSGHKLDAVRECDKASFCVVARDDVVPEEFTTRYVSVIAFGRVREITGDTEKIAAVRRLAEKYAPELGEAAREAAIERDLAPLCMLELNVEHLTGKQARELLK
;
A
#
# COMPACT_ATOMS: atom_id res chain seq x y z
N GLY A 1 -1.41 12.81 -0.26
CA GLY A 1 -0.98 11.51 0.12
C GLY A 1 -0.80 10.55 -1.02
N LYS A 2 0.25 9.78 -0.90
CA LYS A 2 0.60 8.75 -1.89
C LYS A 2 0.88 7.43 -1.18
N LEU A 3 0.43 6.33 -1.79
CA LEU A 3 0.73 4.99 -1.33
C LEU A 3 1.52 4.26 -2.41
N TYR A 4 2.49 3.47 -2.00
CA TYR A 4 3.37 2.75 -2.92
C TYR A 4 3.22 1.25 -2.74
N PHE A 5 3.25 0.54 -3.87
CA PHE A 5 3.14 -0.91 -3.90
C PHE A 5 4.17 -1.48 -4.85
N HIS A 6 4.68 -2.67 -4.56
CA HIS A 6 5.48 -3.41 -5.51
C HIS A 6 4.73 -4.66 -5.96
N CYS A 7 4.99 -5.09 -7.16
CA CYS A 7 4.39 -6.30 -7.70
C CYS A 7 5.27 -6.88 -8.81
N ALA A 8 4.91 -8.07 -9.28
CA ALA A 8 5.57 -8.67 -10.44
C ALA A 8 5.36 -7.82 -11.69
N LYS A 9 6.25 -7.94 -12.67
CA LYS A 9 6.18 -7.17 -13.92
C LYS A 9 5.02 -7.55 -14.82
N SER A 10 4.30 -8.62 -14.52
CA SER A 10 3.12 -9.05 -15.26
C SER A 10 2.11 -9.65 -14.30
N GLY A 11 0.84 -9.64 -14.68
CA GLY A 11 -0.24 -10.22 -13.90
C GLY A 11 -1.54 -9.44 -14.05
N HIS A 12 -2.60 -9.98 -13.49
CA HIS A 12 -3.95 -9.41 -13.58
C HIS A 12 -4.03 -7.97 -13.01
N LYS A 13 -3.35 -7.73 -11.90
CA LYS A 13 -3.32 -6.40 -11.26
C LYS A 13 -2.79 -5.33 -12.21
N LEU A 14 -1.67 -5.60 -12.88
CA LEU A 14 -1.10 -4.67 -13.83
C LEU A 14 -1.98 -4.46 -15.05
N ASP A 15 -2.56 -5.54 -15.57
CA ASP A 15 -3.46 -5.45 -16.71
C ASP A 15 -4.66 -4.59 -16.38
N ALA A 16 -5.23 -4.77 -15.20
CA ALA A 16 -6.37 -3.98 -14.73
C ALA A 16 -6.01 -2.49 -14.59
N VAL A 17 -4.87 -2.17 -13.98
CA VAL A 17 -4.41 -0.80 -13.77
C VAL A 17 -4.12 -0.10 -15.11
N ARG A 18 -3.57 -0.82 -16.08
CA ARG A 18 -3.29 -0.28 -17.40
C ARG A 18 -4.54 0.06 -18.19
N GLU A 19 -5.63 -0.68 -17.96
CA GLU A 19 -6.92 -0.40 -18.59
C GLU A 19 -7.70 0.70 -17.87
N CYS A 20 -7.65 0.71 -16.54
CA CYS A 20 -8.36 1.70 -15.73
C CYS A 20 -7.50 2.05 -14.51
N ASP A 21 -7.14 3.31 -14.40
CA ASP A 21 -6.26 3.79 -13.33
C ASP A 21 -6.98 4.08 -12.02
N LYS A 22 -8.29 4.01 -12.00
CA LYS A 22 -9.07 4.22 -10.77
C LYS A 22 -8.94 3.02 -9.86
N ALA A 23 -8.63 3.27 -8.59
CA ALA A 23 -8.46 2.20 -7.61
C ALA A 23 -8.84 2.66 -6.21
N SER A 24 -9.09 1.69 -5.36
CA SER A 24 -9.27 1.94 -3.94
C SER A 24 -8.40 0.95 -3.14
N PHE A 25 -8.02 1.38 -1.95
CA PHE A 25 -7.21 0.59 -1.04
C PHE A 25 -7.85 0.62 0.35
N CYS A 26 -8.18 -0.54 0.88
CA CYS A 26 -8.81 -0.65 2.19
C CYS A 26 -7.78 -1.08 3.24
N VAL A 27 -7.75 -0.36 4.35
CA VAL A 27 -6.94 -0.70 5.51
C VAL A 27 -7.87 -1.02 6.67
N VAL A 28 -7.72 -2.22 7.23
CA VAL A 28 -8.45 -2.61 8.44
C VAL A 28 -7.49 -2.41 9.61
N ALA A 29 -7.72 -1.34 10.37
CA ALA A 29 -6.87 -0.99 11.50
C ALA A 29 -7.23 -1.77 12.76
N ARG A 30 -8.48 -2.19 12.89
CA ARG A 30 -8.97 -2.95 14.02
C ARG A 30 -10.09 -3.89 13.57
N ASP A 31 -10.06 -5.12 14.06
CA ASP A 31 -11.01 -6.18 13.70
C ASP A 31 -11.21 -7.12 14.89
N ASP A 32 -12.01 -6.68 15.86
CA ASP A 32 -12.29 -7.43 17.07
C ASP A 32 -13.71 -8.00 17.01
N VAL A 33 -13.82 -9.27 16.72
CA VAL A 33 -15.12 -9.96 16.72
C VAL A 33 -15.57 -10.18 18.16
N VAL A 34 -16.80 -9.80 18.47
CA VAL A 34 -17.43 -9.98 19.79
C VAL A 34 -18.63 -10.89 19.60
N PRO A 35 -18.45 -12.24 19.68
CA PRO A 35 -19.52 -13.19 19.37
C PRO A 35 -20.74 -13.06 20.26
N GLU A 36 -20.54 -12.74 21.54
CA GLU A 36 -21.63 -12.60 22.52
C GLU A 36 -22.59 -11.49 22.15
N GLU A 37 -22.12 -10.49 21.44
CA GLU A 37 -22.91 -9.33 21.04
C GLU A 37 -23.28 -9.36 19.55
N PHE A 38 -22.90 -10.44 18.85
CA PHE A 38 -23.12 -10.60 17.41
C PHE A 38 -22.62 -9.38 16.62
N THR A 39 -21.45 -8.86 17.00
CA THR A 39 -20.89 -7.64 16.38
C THR A 39 -19.38 -7.72 16.24
N THR A 40 -18.82 -6.74 15.56
CA THR A 40 -17.37 -6.58 15.40
C THR A 40 -17.00 -5.14 15.76
N ARG A 41 -16.00 -4.99 16.61
CA ARG A 41 -15.41 -3.68 16.89
C ARG A 41 -14.35 -3.43 15.86
N TYR A 42 -14.63 -2.60 14.89
CA TYR A 42 -13.77 -2.40 13.74
C TYR A 42 -13.40 -0.93 13.54
N VAL A 43 -12.26 -0.72 12.92
CA VAL A 43 -11.84 0.57 12.36
C VAL A 43 -11.26 0.28 10.98
N SER A 44 -11.79 0.94 9.98
CA SER A 44 -11.29 0.80 8.61
C SER A 44 -11.21 2.14 7.89
N VAL A 45 -10.31 2.22 6.94
CA VAL A 45 -10.13 3.40 6.09
C VAL A 45 -10.07 2.92 4.65
N ILE A 46 -10.72 3.64 3.76
CA ILE A 46 -10.63 3.37 2.32
C ILE A 46 -10.05 4.61 1.63
N ALA A 47 -8.97 4.41 0.90
CA ALA A 47 -8.36 5.43 0.06
C ALA A 47 -8.79 5.22 -1.39
N PHE A 48 -9.32 6.27 -2.01
CA PHE A 48 -9.72 6.26 -3.42
C PHE A 48 -8.79 7.18 -4.20
N GLY A 49 -8.38 6.75 -5.36
CA GLY A 49 -7.52 7.58 -6.18
C GLY A 49 -7.16 6.94 -7.50
N ARG A 50 -6.02 7.35 -8.02
CA ARG A 50 -5.52 6.87 -9.30
C ARG A 50 -4.16 6.22 -9.13
N VAL A 51 -4.00 5.10 -9.80
CA VAL A 51 -2.77 4.31 -9.76
C VAL A 51 -2.01 4.53 -11.05
N ARG A 52 -0.70 4.73 -10.93
CA ARG A 52 0.19 4.74 -12.08
C ARG A 52 1.38 3.83 -11.84
N GLU A 53 1.89 3.28 -12.92
CA GLU A 53 3.12 2.53 -12.92
C GLU A 53 4.29 3.52 -12.90
N ILE A 54 5.25 3.34 -11.99
CA ILE A 54 6.43 4.21 -11.91
C ILE A 54 7.47 3.65 -12.88
N THR A 55 7.76 4.38 -13.95
CA THR A 55 8.62 3.91 -15.03
C THR A 55 10.01 4.53 -15.04
N GLY A 56 10.20 5.71 -14.45
CA GLY A 56 11.51 6.35 -14.39
C GLY A 56 12.41 5.70 -13.33
N ASP A 57 13.64 5.37 -13.69
CA ASP A 57 14.57 4.67 -12.78
C ASP A 57 14.82 5.43 -11.48
N THR A 58 15.06 6.73 -11.54
CA THR A 58 15.30 7.55 -10.35
C THR A 58 14.09 7.57 -9.44
N GLU A 59 12.91 7.77 -10.00
CA GLU A 59 11.67 7.82 -9.24
C GLU A 59 11.35 6.45 -8.64
N LYS A 60 11.55 5.38 -9.41
CA LYS A 60 11.34 4.01 -8.96
C LYS A 60 12.22 3.67 -7.77
N ILE A 61 13.50 3.99 -7.84
CA ILE A 61 14.45 3.73 -6.74
C ILE A 61 14.06 4.52 -5.49
N ALA A 62 13.66 5.78 -5.65
CA ALA A 62 13.21 6.59 -4.52
C ALA A 62 11.98 5.98 -3.83
N ALA A 63 11.02 5.48 -4.58
CA ALA A 63 9.83 4.82 -4.04
C ALA A 63 10.18 3.51 -3.33
N VAL A 64 11.06 2.71 -3.93
CA VAL A 64 11.54 1.45 -3.33
C VAL A 64 12.25 1.72 -2.00
N ARG A 65 13.09 2.77 -1.94
CA ARG A 65 13.76 3.15 -0.71
C ARG A 65 12.78 3.51 0.40
N ARG A 66 11.72 4.22 0.08
CA ARG A 66 10.67 4.56 1.05
C ARG A 66 10.01 3.33 1.63
N LEU A 67 9.70 2.34 0.78
CA LEU A 67 9.16 1.06 1.27
C LEU A 67 10.14 0.33 2.16
N ALA A 68 11.40 0.26 1.77
CA ALA A 68 12.43 -0.41 2.56
C ALA A 68 12.64 0.26 3.92
N GLU A 69 12.67 1.58 3.96
CA GLU A 69 12.82 2.33 5.21
C GLU A 69 11.63 2.12 6.15
N LYS A 70 10.43 2.05 5.60
CA LYS A 70 9.22 1.84 6.40
C LYS A 70 9.15 0.45 7.02
N TYR A 71 9.47 -0.58 6.24
CA TYR A 71 9.28 -1.97 6.68
C TYR A 71 10.54 -2.64 7.22
N ALA A 72 11.70 -2.06 6.99
CA ALA A 72 12.97 -2.58 7.49
C ALA A 72 13.88 -1.45 7.98
N PRO A 73 13.40 -0.62 8.93
CA PRO A 73 14.20 0.51 9.41
C PRO A 73 15.47 0.12 10.13
N GLU A 74 15.54 -1.12 10.67
CA GLU A 74 16.69 -1.61 11.39
C GLU A 74 17.88 -1.99 10.50
N LEU A 75 17.64 -2.18 9.21
CA LEU A 75 18.70 -2.55 8.28
C LEU A 75 19.65 -1.37 8.06
N GLY A 76 20.95 -1.64 8.10
CA GLY A 76 21.95 -0.67 7.72
C GLY A 76 21.82 -0.29 6.24
N GLU A 77 22.37 0.87 5.88
CA GLU A 77 22.26 1.39 4.52
C GLU A 77 22.78 0.42 3.47
N ALA A 78 23.97 -0.18 3.71
CA ALA A 78 24.55 -1.13 2.75
C ALA A 78 23.67 -2.37 2.55
N ALA A 79 23.12 -2.92 3.64
CA ALA A 79 22.25 -4.08 3.57
C ALA A 79 20.94 -3.75 2.87
N ARG A 80 20.40 -2.56 3.13
CA ARG A 80 19.17 -2.07 2.48
C ARG A 80 19.37 -1.91 0.98
N GLU A 81 20.45 -1.25 0.57
CA GLU A 81 20.74 -1.05 -0.86
C GLU A 81 20.95 -2.38 -1.59
N ALA A 82 21.64 -3.33 -0.96
CA ALA A 82 21.83 -4.66 -1.53
C ALA A 82 20.50 -5.40 -1.71
N ALA A 83 19.62 -5.33 -0.72
CA ALA A 83 18.28 -5.93 -0.80
C ALA A 83 17.42 -5.29 -1.87
N ILE A 84 17.49 -3.97 -2.00
CA ILE A 84 16.75 -3.22 -3.04
C ILE A 84 17.19 -3.68 -4.42
N GLU A 85 18.50 -3.73 -4.65
CA GLU A 85 19.03 -4.11 -5.95
C GLU A 85 18.67 -5.54 -6.33
N ARG A 86 18.79 -6.46 -5.36
CA ARG A 86 18.54 -7.88 -5.60
C ARG A 86 17.07 -8.23 -5.72
N ASP A 87 16.24 -7.74 -4.81
CA ASP A 87 14.86 -8.21 -4.62
C ASP A 87 13.79 -7.25 -5.14
N LEU A 88 14.02 -5.95 -5.07
CA LEU A 88 12.99 -4.94 -5.33
C LEU A 88 13.15 -4.22 -6.67
N ALA A 89 14.37 -3.89 -7.06
CA ALA A 89 14.61 -3.20 -8.33
C ALA A 89 14.08 -3.96 -9.57
N PRO A 90 14.10 -5.31 -9.60
CA PRO A 90 13.52 -6.05 -10.71
C PRO A 90 11.99 -6.03 -10.75
N LEU A 91 11.33 -5.61 -9.69
CA LEU A 91 9.87 -5.60 -9.59
C LEU A 91 9.27 -4.32 -10.20
N CYS A 92 7.97 -4.36 -10.40
CA CYS A 92 7.20 -3.20 -10.80
C CYS A 92 6.79 -2.40 -9.57
N MET A 93 6.81 -1.07 -9.68
CA MET A 93 6.35 -0.18 -8.62
C MET A 93 5.11 0.57 -9.06
N LEU A 94 4.11 0.61 -8.20
CA LEU A 94 2.86 1.33 -8.41
C LEU A 94 2.72 2.45 -7.37
N GLU A 95 2.14 3.56 -7.79
CA GLU A 95 1.81 4.68 -6.92
C GLU A 95 0.32 4.93 -6.97
N LEU A 96 -0.35 4.91 -5.81
CA LEU A 96 -1.72 5.37 -5.69
C LEU A 96 -1.70 6.80 -5.19
N ASN A 97 -2.13 7.73 -6.04
CA ASN A 97 -2.32 9.12 -5.65
C ASN A 97 -3.70 9.26 -5.03
N VAL A 98 -3.75 9.47 -3.72
CA VAL A 98 -5.00 9.49 -2.96
C VAL A 98 -5.76 10.79 -3.22
N GLU A 99 -6.98 10.66 -3.74
CA GLU A 99 -7.86 11.80 -4.04
C GLU A 99 -8.95 11.96 -3.01
N HIS A 100 -9.33 10.86 -2.33
CA HIS A 100 -10.41 10.88 -1.35
C HIS A 100 -10.21 9.78 -0.30
N LEU A 101 -10.46 10.11 0.96
CA LEU A 101 -10.38 9.16 2.07
C LEU A 101 -11.74 9.06 2.77
N THR A 102 -12.14 7.84 3.11
CA THR A 102 -13.28 7.60 3.99
C THR A 102 -12.83 6.74 5.17
N GLY A 103 -13.40 7.01 6.33
CA GLY A 103 -13.17 6.21 7.52
C GLY A 103 -14.48 5.69 8.08
N LYS A 104 -14.42 4.52 8.70
CA LYS A 104 -15.57 3.91 9.36
C LYS A 104 -15.14 3.20 10.62
N GLN A 105 -15.93 3.33 11.69
CA GLN A 105 -15.66 2.60 12.92
C GLN A 105 -16.96 2.18 13.61
N ALA A 106 -16.86 1.17 14.44
CA ALA A 106 -17.99 0.73 15.24
C ALA A 106 -18.37 1.80 16.26
N ARG A 107 -19.67 2.00 16.48
CA ARG A 107 -20.18 3.01 17.42
C ARG A 107 -19.66 2.80 18.83
N GLU A 108 -19.48 1.57 19.25
CA GLU A 108 -18.99 1.19 20.57
C GLU A 108 -17.63 1.80 20.88
N LEU A 109 -16.83 2.06 19.85
CA LEU A 109 -15.50 2.67 20.01
C LEU A 109 -15.55 4.17 20.25
N LEU A 110 -16.71 4.79 20.10
CA LEU A 110 -16.90 6.23 20.35
C LEU A 110 -17.22 6.55 21.80
N LYS A 111 -17.45 5.54 22.62
CA LYS A 111 -17.82 5.69 24.03
C LYS A 111 -16.62 5.76 24.96
#